data_8499fb6ce815fc505b740e5c52b552e9
#
_entry.id   8499fb6ce815fc505b740e5c52b552e9
#
_cell.length_a   1.000
_cell.length_b   1.000
_cell.length_c   1.000
_cell.angle_alpha   90.00
_cell.angle_beta   90.00
_cell.angle_gamma   90.00
#
_symmetry.space_group_name_H-M   'P 1'
#
loop_
_entity.id
_entity.type
_entity.pdbx_description
1 polymer ?
#
loop_
_entity_poly.entity_id
_entity_poly.type
_entity_poly.pdbx_seq_one_letter_code
_entity_poly.pdbx_strand_id
1 'polypeptide(L)'
;MELSTSPFTSVFDGGSFSNLTQPSGTDIDAAQAIIMNQAQYRKFATHNSAIFNFVVDAAIGSEELAAVRWYELRQSDDGQPWEIYQEGTYTAPEGRHAWMGSMSMDLQGNIGLGYSSMSTFESVSLRYTGRYANDPLGEMTIEEGTFVISNGNSTSLRYADYAHMSVDPTNDKQFWFVSEYFSPARSHRVGVFQIAANYAFDIGVTVIDSPLTGTLTENENITVSIFNYGENEVSNFEVSYSVDGGSVVTETYTGTVASTETVQHTFSTPADMSEVGTTYSITAYTTFAEDEDAENDSTTVDVTHLNPNDIGISEIISPTSGELLSATEAVTVTVTNYG
;
A
#
# COMPACT_ATOMS: atom_id res chain seq x y z
N MET A 1 -3.66 -17.18 10.10
CA MET A 1 -2.30 -16.70 9.83
C MET A 1 -1.92 -15.73 10.91
N GLU A 2 -0.72 -15.82 11.48
CA GLU A 2 -0.17 -14.85 12.43
C GLU A 2 1.03 -14.18 11.76
N LEU A 3 1.15 -12.86 11.92
CA LEU A 3 2.28 -12.07 11.44
C LEU A 3 3.01 -11.47 12.63
N SER A 4 4.33 -11.64 12.67
CA SER A 4 5.15 -11.06 13.72
C SER A 4 5.36 -9.57 13.46
N THR A 5 5.11 -8.72 14.46
CA THR A 5 5.26 -7.26 14.38
C THR A 5 6.43 -6.82 15.26
N SER A 6 6.98 -5.63 14.98
CA SER A 6 7.87 -4.96 15.94
C SER A 6 7.13 -4.63 17.23
N PRO A 7 7.80 -4.66 18.39
CA PRO A 7 7.16 -4.37 19.66
C PRO A 7 6.54 -2.98 19.73
N PHE A 8 5.37 -2.88 20.30
CA PHE A 8 4.69 -1.62 20.63
C PHE A 8 3.87 -1.79 21.92
N THR A 9 3.46 -0.70 22.54
CA THR A 9 2.46 -0.72 23.60
C THR A 9 1.23 0.08 23.20
N SER A 10 0.07 -0.53 23.35
CA SER A 10 -1.24 0.13 23.14
C SER A 10 -1.94 0.40 24.47
N VAL A 11 -1.24 0.22 25.59
CA VAL A 11 -1.77 0.43 26.93
C VAL A 11 -1.21 1.73 27.46
N PHE A 12 -2.08 2.71 27.69
CA PHE A 12 -1.77 3.95 28.37
C PHE A 12 -1.82 3.74 29.88
N ASP A 13 -1.01 4.50 30.62
CA ASP A 13 -0.85 4.35 32.06
C ASP A 13 -2.18 4.36 32.82
N GLY A 14 -2.36 3.37 33.67
CA GLY A 14 -3.55 3.20 34.47
C GLY A 14 -4.77 2.63 33.77
N GLY A 15 -4.71 2.31 32.48
CA GLY A 15 -5.83 1.73 31.72
C GLY A 15 -7.10 2.61 31.71
N SER A 16 -6.94 3.90 31.94
CA SER A 16 -8.01 4.91 31.93
C SER A 16 -8.47 5.25 30.51
N PHE A 17 -9.73 5.60 30.36
CA PHE A 17 -10.25 6.14 29.11
C PHE A 17 -9.98 7.65 28.91
N SER A 18 -9.36 8.33 29.89
CA SER A 18 -9.06 9.75 29.85
C SER A 18 -7.55 9.96 29.83
N ASN A 19 -6.94 9.66 28.68
CA ASN A 19 -5.49 9.56 28.57
C ASN A 19 -4.83 10.83 28.05
N LEU A 20 -5.52 11.58 27.15
CA LEU A 20 -4.91 12.64 26.38
C LEU A 20 -5.29 14.01 26.94
N THR A 21 -4.30 14.72 27.48
CA THR A 21 -4.50 16.03 28.10
C THR A 21 -4.59 17.13 27.05
N GLN A 22 -5.60 18.00 27.20
CA GLN A 22 -5.81 19.21 26.39
C GLN A 22 -5.56 20.47 27.25
N PRO A 23 -5.49 21.68 26.66
CA PRO A 23 -5.19 22.91 27.41
C PRO A 23 -6.17 23.20 28.56
N SER A 24 -7.43 22.80 28.41
CA SER A 24 -8.45 22.86 29.47
C SER A 24 -9.62 21.94 29.11
N GLY A 25 -10.42 21.57 30.07
CA GLY A 25 -11.58 20.70 29.87
C GLY A 25 -11.31 19.27 30.32
N THR A 26 -12.04 18.35 29.75
CA THR A 26 -11.94 16.90 30.05
C THR A 26 -10.87 16.26 29.20
N ASP A 27 -9.99 15.47 29.81
CA ASP A 27 -9.03 14.65 29.06
C ASP A 27 -9.76 13.70 28.10
N ILE A 28 -9.18 13.49 26.93
CA ILE A 28 -9.82 12.75 25.83
C ILE A 28 -9.31 11.30 25.84
N ASP A 29 -10.21 10.37 25.53
CA ASP A 29 -9.91 8.96 25.31
C ASP A 29 -9.04 8.79 24.07
N ALA A 30 -7.90 8.10 24.22
CA ALA A 30 -7.02 7.75 23.11
C ALA A 30 -7.62 6.72 22.15
N ALA A 31 -8.70 6.05 22.54
CA ALA A 31 -9.27 4.88 21.83
C ALA A 31 -8.21 3.80 21.57
N GLN A 32 -7.47 3.47 22.62
CA GLN A 32 -6.36 2.49 22.58
C GLN A 32 -6.84 1.10 22.18
N ALA A 33 -5.95 0.32 21.58
CA ALA A 33 -6.16 -1.08 21.18
C ALA A 33 -7.33 -1.29 20.19
N ILE A 34 -7.72 -0.28 19.44
CA ILE A 34 -8.80 -0.32 18.46
C ILE A 34 -8.23 0.03 17.08
N ILE A 35 -8.39 -0.87 16.10
CA ILE A 35 -8.07 -0.54 14.70
C ILE A 35 -9.05 0.54 14.25
N MET A 36 -8.48 1.64 13.74
CA MET A 36 -9.26 2.79 13.29
C MET A 36 -9.93 2.52 11.94
N ASN A 37 -11.01 3.23 11.67
CA ASN A 37 -11.73 3.17 10.40
C ASN A 37 -10.90 3.85 9.30
N GLN A 38 -10.56 3.17 8.24
CA GLN A 38 -10.82 1.77 7.93
C GLN A 38 -9.53 1.07 7.51
N ALA A 39 -9.53 -0.25 7.43
CA ALA A 39 -8.54 -0.95 6.61
C ALA A 39 -8.90 -0.75 5.13
N GLN A 40 -8.01 -0.15 4.36
CA GLN A 40 -8.19 0.00 2.93
C GLN A 40 -7.45 -1.14 2.21
N TYR A 41 -8.12 -1.78 1.27
CA TYR A 41 -7.52 -2.72 0.32
C TYR A 41 -7.37 -2.04 -1.05
N ARG A 42 -6.23 -2.27 -1.70
CA ARG A 42 -5.97 -1.84 -3.08
C ARG A 42 -5.25 -2.95 -3.85
N LYS A 43 -5.68 -3.18 -5.08
CA LYS A 43 -5.01 -4.10 -5.99
C LYS A 43 -4.15 -3.29 -6.96
N PHE A 44 -2.85 -3.55 -6.93
CA PHE A 44 -1.88 -3.05 -7.91
C PHE A 44 -1.56 -4.15 -8.94
N ALA A 45 -0.86 -3.78 -9.99
CA ALA A 45 -0.42 -4.70 -11.02
C ALA A 45 0.47 -5.84 -10.48
N THR A 46 1.34 -5.52 -9.53
CA THR A 46 2.37 -6.43 -9.01
C THR A 46 2.05 -7.01 -7.64
N HIS A 47 1.05 -6.49 -6.94
CA HIS A 47 0.70 -6.93 -5.60
C HIS A 47 -0.66 -6.42 -5.15
N ASN A 48 -1.22 -7.07 -4.15
CA ASN A 48 -2.33 -6.55 -3.37
C ASN A 48 -1.79 -5.87 -2.12
N SER A 49 -2.33 -4.71 -1.76
CA SER A 49 -1.97 -3.98 -0.55
C SER A 49 -3.17 -3.80 0.37
N ALA A 50 -2.94 -3.87 1.68
CA ALA A 50 -3.92 -3.52 2.70
C ALA A 50 -3.25 -2.66 3.76
N ILE A 51 -3.81 -1.46 4.03
CA ILE A 51 -3.30 -0.54 5.03
C ILE A 51 -4.30 -0.33 6.15
N PHE A 52 -3.80 -0.17 7.37
CA PHE A 52 -4.61 0.15 8.55
C PHE A 52 -3.74 0.77 9.65
N ASN A 53 -4.39 1.38 10.61
CA ASN A 53 -3.71 2.02 11.74
C ASN A 53 -4.50 1.87 13.05
N PHE A 54 -3.81 2.14 14.14
CA PHE A 54 -4.36 2.24 15.49
C PHE A 54 -3.46 3.10 16.38
N VAL A 55 -3.96 3.46 17.55
CA VAL A 55 -3.23 4.31 18.49
C VAL A 55 -2.35 3.48 19.41
N VAL A 56 -1.13 3.94 19.64
CA VAL A 56 -0.15 3.37 20.56
C VAL A 56 0.38 4.47 21.48
N ASP A 57 0.93 4.07 22.61
CA ASP A 57 1.75 4.95 23.45
C ASP A 57 3.21 4.88 22.98
N ALA A 58 3.72 5.99 22.49
CA ALA A 58 5.11 6.13 22.06
C ALA A 58 6.03 6.72 23.14
N ALA A 59 5.50 7.08 24.31
CA ALA A 59 6.32 7.59 25.40
C ALA A 59 7.15 6.47 26.06
N ILE A 60 8.25 6.90 26.67
CA ILE A 60 9.08 6.02 27.49
C ILE A 60 8.89 6.42 28.94
N GLY A 61 8.41 5.48 29.75
CA GLY A 61 8.21 5.70 31.19
C GLY A 61 6.77 6.00 31.57
N SER A 62 6.54 6.96 32.46
CA SER A 62 5.21 7.30 32.99
C SER A 62 4.54 8.46 32.29
N GLU A 63 5.11 8.98 31.23
CA GLU A 63 4.47 9.98 30.39
C GLU A 63 3.69 9.27 29.27
N GLU A 64 2.61 9.86 28.81
CA GLU A 64 1.80 9.31 27.73
C GLU A 64 1.94 10.17 26.50
N LEU A 65 2.23 9.53 25.34
CA LEU A 65 2.30 10.18 24.04
C LEU A 65 1.57 9.33 23.00
N ALA A 66 0.31 9.68 22.73
CA ALA A 66 -0.42 9.01 21.66
C ALA A 66 0.27 9.22 20.31
N ALA A 67 0.47 8.12 19.60
CA ALA A 67 1.06 8.07 18.27
C ALA A 67 0.26 7.12 17.37
N VAL A 68 0.34 7.30 16.07
CA VAL A 68 -0.34 6.43 15.11
C VAL A 68 0.59 5.32 14.67
N ARG A 69 0.30 4.10 15.12
CA ARG A 69 0.92 2.89 14.61
C ARG A 69 0.19 2.44 13.35
N TRP A 70 0.92 2.13 12.29
CA TRP A 70 0.35 1.76 11.00
C TRP A 70 1.09 0.62 10.35
N TYR A 71 0.39 -0.06 9.43
CA TYR A 71 0.87 -1.21 8.69
C TYR A 71 0.45 -1.12 7.23
N GLU A 72 1.33 -1.58 6.35
CA GLU A 72 0.98 -2.03 5.03
C GLU A 72 1.29 -3.52 4.93
N LEU A 73 0.25 -4.29 4.67
CA LEU A 73 0.38 -5.70 4.31
C LEU A 73 0.38 -5.83 2.80
N ARG A 74 1.23 -6.70 2.28
CA ARG A 74 1.22 -7.06 0.85
C ARG A 74 1.00 -8.55 0.65
N GLN A 75 0.43 -8.85 -0.50
CA GLN A 75 0.21 -10.20 -1.02
C GLN A 75 0.65 -10.16 -2.48
N SER A 76 1.56 -11.04 -2.87
CA SER A 76 2.16 -11.01 -4.23
C SER A 76 1.15 -11.32 -5.33
N ASP A 77 0.07 -12.06 -5.03
CA ASP A 77 -1.04 -12.35 -5.93
C ASP A 77 -2.24 -12.86 -5.14
N ASP A 78 -3.41 -12.95 -5.77
CA ASP A 78 -4.64 -13.44 -5.14
C ASP A 78 -4.45 -14.86 -4.59
N GLY A 79 -4.79 -15.05 -3.32
CA GLY A 79 -4.67 -16.33 -2.64
C GLY A 79 -3.28 -16.65 -2.06
N GLN A 80 -2.27 -15.84 -2.32
CA GLN A 80 -0.96 -15.98 -1.70
C GLN A 80 -0.99 -15.51 -0.23
N PRO A 81 -0.01 -15.89 0.60
CA PRO A 81 0.07 -15.39 1.97
C PRO A 81 0.25 -13.86 2.01
N TRP A 82 -0.38 -13.22 3.01
CA TRP A 82 -0.11 -11.83 3.34
C TRP A 82 1.16 -11.71 4.16
N GLU A 83 1.94 -10.67 3.90
CA GLU A 83 3.16 -10.33 4.62
C GLU A 83 3.11 -8.87 5.10
N ILE A 84 3.82 -8.55 6.17
CA ILE A 84 4.05 -7.17 6.55
C ILE A 84 5.11 -6.62 5.60
N TYR A 85 4.70 -5.78 4.66
CA TYR A 85 5.62 -5.10 3.77
C TYR A 85 6.35 -3.97 4.50
N GLN A 86 5.58 -3.21 5.30
CA GLN A 86 6.13 -2.17 6.16
C GLN A 86 5.22 -1.92 7.36
N GLU A 87 5.84 -1.38 8.40
CA GLU A 87 5.19 -0.92 9.61
C GLU A 87 5.90 0.31 10.16
N GLY A 88 5.17 1.21 10.78
CA GLY A 88 5.72 2.43 11.34
C GLY A 88 4.91 2.97 12.50
N THR A 89 5.50 3.90 13.23
CA THR A 89 4.83 4.67 14.28
C THR A 89 5.06 6.15 14.01
N TYR A 90 3.99 6.86 13.67
CA TYR A 90 4.05 8.29 13.46
C TYR A 90 3.78 9.05 14.76
N THR A 91 4.72 9.89 15.16
CA THR A 91 4.59 10.84 16.27
C THR A 91 4.43 12.24 15.72
N ALA A 92 3.45 12.99 16.21
CA ALA A 92 3.31 14.38 15.80
C ALA A 92 4.51 15.23 16.25
N PRO A 93 4.92 16.24 15.48
CA PRO A 93 5.96 17.19 15.90
C PRO A 93 5.66 17.87 17.23
N GLU A 94 6.69 18.42 17.88
CA GLU A 94 6.60 19.22 19.09
C GLU A 94 6.00 18.49 20.32
N GLY A 95 6.04 17.16 20.32
CA GLY A 95 5.51 16.34 21.42
C GLY A 95 4.00 16.38 21.55
N ARG A 96 3.27 16.73 20.48
CA ARG A 96 1.82 16.66 20.43
C ARG A 96 1.36 15.21 20.30
N HIS A 97 0.22 14.89 20.87
CA HIS A 97 -0.46 13.62 20.62
C HIS A 97 -0.91 13.54 19.15
N ALA A 98 -0.84 12.34 18.56
CA ALA A 98 -1.45 11.98 17.29
C ALA A 98 -2.37 10.76 17.52
N TRP A 99 -3.68 10.92 17.27
CA TRP A 99 -4.66 9.84 17.46
C TRP A 99 -5.85 9.98 16.50
N MET A 100 -6.77 9.03 16.53
CA MET A 100 -7.93 8.98 15.62
C MET A 100 -7.50 9.12 14.17
N GLY A 101 -6.47 8.36 13.79
CA GLY A 101 -5.93 8.34 12.44
C GLY A 101 -6.84 7.60 11.48
N SER A 102 -6.87 8.04 10.23
CA SER A 102 -7.43 7.30 9.11
C SER A 102 -6.49 7.41 7.92
N MET A 103 -6.31 6.31 7.18
CA MET A 103 -5.34 6.21 6.11
C MET A 103 -6.00 5.78 4.82
N SER A 104 -5.46 6.26 3.71
CA SER A 104 -5.78 5.78 2.37
C SER A 104 -4.52 5.76 1.50
N MET A 105 -4.58 4.99 0.44
CA MET A 105 -3.51 4.85 -0.55
C MET A 105 -4.06 5.31 -1.91
N ASP A 106 -3.32 6.16 -2.62
CA ASP A 106 -3.68 6.62 -3.95
C ASP A 106 -3.28 5.63 -5.06
N LEU A 107 -3.52 5.99 -6.30
CA LEU A 107 -3.26 5.13 -7.46
C LEU A 107 -1.76 4.80 -7.66
N GLN A 108 -0.85 5.66 -7.19
CA GLN A 108 0.59 5.47 -7.29
C GLN A 108 1.18 4.73 -6.08
N GLY A 109 0.33 4.39 -5.07
CA GLY A 109 0.77 3.73 -3.84
C GLY A 109 1.27 4.70 -2.76
N ASN A 110 1.10 6.01 -2.95
CA ASN A 110 1.37 6.98 -1.89
C ASN A 110 0.32 6.83 -0.78
N ILE A 111 0.75 6.95 0.47
CA ILE A 111 -0.11 6.79 1.63
C ILE A 111 -0.37 8.15 2.27
N GLY A 112 -1.64 8.54 2.36
CA GLY A 112 -2.09 9.67 3.14
C GLY A 112 -2.56 9.23 4.53
N LEU A 113 -2.22 9.99 5.56
CA LEU A 113 -2.67 9.85 6.95
C LEU A 113 -3.29 11.16 7.42
N GLY A 114 -4.60 11.17 7.66
CA GLY A 114 -5.29 12.21 8.39
C GLY A 114 -5.44 11.81 9.85
N TYR A 115 -5.27 12.75 10.78
CA TYR A 115 -5.34 12.46 12.21
C TYR A 115 -5.73 13.69 13.03
N SER A 116 -6.14 13.45 14.28
CA SER A 116 -6.33 14.48 15.29
C SER A 116 -5.05 14.67 16.07
N SER A 117 -4.74 15.92 16.44
CA SER A 117 -3.56 16.27 17.24
C SER A 117 -3.91 17.30 18.31
N MET A 118 -3.27 17.22 19.47
CA MET A 118 -3.35 18.21 20.54
C MET A 118 -2.20 18.05 21.53
N SER A 119 -2.07 19.02 22.42
CA SER A 119 -1.18 18.98 23.58
C SER A 119 -1.74 19.77 24.73
N THR A 120 -1.01 19.88 25.83
CA THR A 120 -1.35 20.80 26.93
C THR A 120 -1.34 22.27 26.54
N PHE A 121 -0.81 22.62 25.38
CA PHE A 121 -0.68 24.00 24.88
C PHE A 121 -1.50 24.27 23.62
N GLU A 122 -1.92 23.23 22.91
CA GLU A 122 -2.69 23.35 21.67
C GLU A 122 -3.98 22.55 21.79
N SER A 123 -5.11 23.24 21.54
CA SER A 123 -6.42 22.57 21.42
C SER A 123 -6.43 21.58 20.26
N VAL A 124 -7.40 20.68 20.26
CA VAL A 124 -7.55 19.69 19.17
C VAL A 124 -7.42 20.34 17.81
N SER A 125 -6.59 19.79 16.97
CA SER A 125 -6.40 20.17 15.59
C SER A 125 -6.56 18.96 14.66
N LEU A 126 -6.99 19.21 13.43
CA LEU A 126 -7.02 18.20 12.37
C LEU A 126 -5.85 18.41 11.44
N ARG A 127 -5.09 17.38 11.23
CA ARG A 127 -3.83 17.42 10.50
C ARG A 127 -3.69 16.26 9.54
N TYR A 128 -2.73 16.37 8.64
CA TYR A 128 -2.35 15.29 7.75
C TYR A 128 -0.84 15.23 7.58
N THR A 129 -0.39 14.05 7.20
CA THR A 129 0.92 13.72 6.71
C THR A 129 0.80 12.58 5.71
N GLY A 130 1.89 12.03 5.27
CA GLY A 130 1.89 10.89 4.37
C GLY A 130 3.29 10.52 3.93
N ARG A 131 3.36 9.68 2.91
CA ARG A 131 4.60 9.25 2.30
C ARG A 131 4.42 8.97 0.83
N TYR A 132 5.47 9.13 0.05
CA TYR A 132 5.52 8.60 -1.30
C TYR A 132 5.71 7.06 -1.28
N ALA A 133 5.29 6.39 -2.35
CA ALA A 133 5.44 4.95 -2.49
C ALA A 133 6.89 4.48 -2.34
N ASN A 134 7.83 5.26 -2.89
CA ASN A 134 9.27 4.94 -2.94
C ASN A 134 10.08 5.48 -1.75
N ASP A 135 9.45 6.09 -0.77
CA ASP A 135 10.11 6.57 0.44
C ASP A 135 10.69 5.42 1.30
N PRO A 136 11.65 5.69 2.21
CA PRO A 136 12.12 4.71 3.16
C PRO A 136 10.97 4.03 3.92
N LEU A 137 11.01 2.70 4.02
CA LEU A 137 9.93 1.93 4.64
C LEU A 137 9.72 2.32 6.11
N GLY A 138 8.45 2.38 6.52
CA GLY A 138 8.05 2.66 7.90
C GLY A 138 8.02 4.14 8.29
N GLU A 139 8.33 5.05 7.37
CA GLU A 139 8.38 6.50 7.64
C GLU A 139 7.26 7.26 6.93
N MET A 140 6.71 8.29 7.60
CA MET A 140 5.87 9.32 7.01
C MET A 140 6.76 10.53 6.73
N THR A 141 7.05 10.78 5.46
CA THR A 141 8.07 11.74 5.02
C THR A 141 7.50 13.09 4.62
N ILE A 142 6.20 13.14 4.32
CA ILE A 142 5.50 14.39 3.98
C ILE A 142 5.38 15.27 5.23
N GLU A 143 5.81 16.52 5.11
CA GLU A 143 5.67 17.49 6.18
C GLU A 143 4.20 17.64 6.64
N GLU A 144 4.03 17.74 7.96
CA GLU A 144 2.70 17.89 8.54
C GLU A 144 1.98 19.12 8.00
N GLY A 145 0.77 18.91 7.47
CA GLY A 145 -0.16 19.98 7.12
C GLY A 145 -1.32 20.08 8.10
N THR A 146 -1.91 21.27 8.20
CA THR A 146 -3.01 21.58 9.11
C THR A 146 -4.28 21.91 8.35
N PHE A 147 -5.36 21.19 8.62
CA PHE A 147 -6.71 21.54 8.11
C PHE A 147 -7.40 22.60 8.97
N VAL A 148 -7.33 22.43 10.30
CA VAL A 148 -7.96 23.33 11.25
C VAL A 148 -7.40 23.13 12.66
N ILE A 149 -7.31 24.20 13.42
CA ILE A 149 -7.06 24.20 14.86
C ILE A 149 -8.34 24.67 15.56
N SER A 150 -8.78 23.95 16.59
CA SER A 150 -9.96 24.32 17.38
C SER A 150 -9.73 25.62 18.14
N ASN A 151 -10.80 26.39 18.30
CA ASN A 151 -10.85 27.56 19.20
C ASN A 151 -11.56 27.26 20.51
N GLY A 152 -11.75 26.00 20.87
CA GLY A 152 -12.34 25.48 22.08
C GLY A 152 -11.83 24.09 22.38
N ASN A 153 -12.19 23.57 23.56
CA ASN A 153 -11.75 22.26 24.03
C ASN A 153 -12.96 21.36 24.27
N SER A 154 -12.72 20.06 24.28
CA SER A 154 -13.74 19.07 24.56
C SER A 154 -14.21 19.13 26.02
N THR A 155 -15.49 19.00 26.22
CA THR A 155 -16.11 18.77 27.55
C THR A 155 -16.50 17.31 27.78
N SER A 156 -16.17 16.44 26.82
CA SER A 156 -16.43 15.01 26.84
C SER A 156 -15.14 14.23 26.59
N LEU A 157 -15.00 13.11 27.25
CA LEU A 157 -13.89 12.17 26.99
C LEU A 157 -14.01 11.51 25.60
N ARG A 158 -15.20 11.39 25.03
CA ARG A 158 -15.46 10.79 23.71
C ARG A 158 -15.31 11.82 22.61
N TYR A 159 -14.43 11.49 21.64
CA TYR A 159 -14.10 12.39 20.54
C TYR A 159 -13.68 11.59 19.30
N ALA A 160 -14.17 12.00 18.13
CA ALA A 160 -13.74 11.59 16.78
C ALA A 160 -13.70 10.07 16.49
N ASP A 161 -14.54 9.29 17.13
CA ASP A 161 -14.64 7.83 16.95
C ASP A 161 -14.84 7.41 15.48
N TYR A 162 -15.26 8.30 14.61
CA TYR A 162 -15.62 8.06 13.22
C TYR A 162 -14.84 8.93 12.23
N ALA A 163 -13.60 9.30 12.57
CA ALA A 163 -12.71 9.91 11.60
C ALA A 163 -12.52 8.97 10.39
N HIS A 164 -12.53 9.53 9.19
CA HIS A 164 -12.47 8.73 7.96
C HIS A 164 -11.70 9.45 6.87
N MET A 165 -10.92 8.68 6.13
CA MET A 165 -10.25 9.10 4.91
C MET A 165 -10.67 8.23 3.73
N SER A 166 -10.83 8.84 2.58
CA SER A 166 -11.02 8.17 1.30
C SER A 166 -10.22 8.87 0.21
N VAL A 167 -9.95 8.17 -0.88
CA VAL A 167 -9.39 8.77 -2.09
C VAL A 167 -10.52 9.20 -3.01
N ASP A 168 -10.36 10.32 -3.70
CA ASP A 168 -11.34 10.82 -4.67
C ASP A 168 -11.44 9.84 -5.84
N PRO A 169 -12.62 9.25 -6.10
CA PRO A 169 -12.77 8.27 -7.16
C PRO A 169 -12.69 8.85 -8.58
N THR A 170 -12.61 10.18 -8.73
CA THR A 170 -12.55 10.83 -10.04
C THR A 170 -11.13 10.96 -10.56
N ASN A 171 -10.14 11.10 -9.67
CA ASN A 171 -8.73 11.26 -10.05
C ASN A 171 -7.79 10.28 -9.35
N ASP A 172 -8.31 9.56 -8.33
CA ASP A 172 -7.59 8.58 -7.53
C ASP A 172 -6.24 9.09 -6.93
N LYS A 173 -6.12 10.41 -6.74
CA LYS A 173 -4.94 11.13 -6.24
C LYS A 173 -5.21 11.97 -4.99
N GLN A 174 -6.43 12.52 -4.85
CA GLN A 174 -6.79 13.40 -3.75
C GLN A 174 -7.31 12.61 -2.55
N PHE A 175 -6.80 12.93 -1.37
CA PHE A 175 -7.24 12.36 -0.10
C PHE A 175 -8.26 13.28 0.55
N TRP A 176 -9.42 12.74 0.90
CA TRP A 176 -10.52 13.41 1.58
C TRP A 176 -10.59 12.91 3.02
N PHE A 177 -10.27 13.77 3.97
CA PHE A 177 -10.33 13.44 5.41
C PHE A 177 -11.43 14.20 6.11
N VAL A 178 -12.23 13.50 6.91
CA VAL A 178 -13.26 14.10 7.77
C VAL A 178 -13.04 13.69 9.21
N SER A 179 -13.11 14.68 10.12
CA SER A 179 -13.14 14.45 11.55
C SER A 179 -13.79 15.60 12.30
N GLU A 180 -13.87 15.46 13.61
CA GLU A 180 -14.44 16.44 14.51
C GLU A 180 -13.42 17.51 14.96
N TYR A 181 -13.88 18.72 15.26
CA TYR A 181 -13.13 19.78 15.92
C TYR A 181 -14.06 20.66 16.71
N PHE A 182 -13.55 21.68 17.43
CA PHE A 182 -14.35 22.57 18.26
C PHE A 182 -14.29 24.02 17.76
N SER A 183 -15.50 24.63 17.50
CA SER A 183 -15.60 26.01 17.03
C SER A 183 -16.89 26.72 17.51
N PRO A 184 -16.99 27.20 18.78
CA PRO A 184 -16.47 26.58 20.00
C PRO A 184 -17.17 25.26 20.33
N ALA A 185 -18.34 24.99 19.76
CA ALA A 185 -19.05 23.74 19.90
C ALA A 185 -18.43 22.68 18.98
N ARG A 186 -18.74 21.40 19.24
CA ARG A 186 -18.37 20.28 18.39
C ARG A 186 -18.87 20.50 16.97
N SER A 187 -17.98 20.41 16.02
CA SER A 187 -18.20 20.65 14.61
C SER A 187 -17.42 19.61 13.79
N HIS A 188 -17.66 19.56 12.49
CA HIS A 188 -16.95 18.66 11.57
C HIS A 188 -16.18 19.48 10.53
N ARG A 189 -15.04 18.96 10.11
CA ARG A 189 -14.27 19.53 9.02
C ARG A 189 -13.95 18.43 8.02
N VAL A 190 -14.17 18.74 6.75
CA VAL A 190 -13.60 17.99 5.62
C VAL A 190 -12.35 18.74 5.17
N GLY A 191 -11.23 18.04 5.10
CA GLY A 191 -9.98 18.51 4.52
C GLY A 191 -9.65 17.70 3.29
N VAL A 192 -9.00 18.34 2.32
CA VAL A 192 -8.52 17.67 1.10
C VAL A 192 -7.04 18.00 0.93
N PHE A 193 -6.24 17.00 0.59
CA PHE A 193 -4.84 17.17 0.24
C PHE A 193 -4.46 16.15 -0.83
N GLN A 194 -3.31 16.33 -1.43
CA GLN A 194 -2.74 15.45 -2.46
C GLN A 194 -1.26 15.28 -2.20
N ILE A 195 -0.74 14.09 -2.42
CA ILE A 195 0.68 13.75 -2.32
C ILE A 195 1.27 13.64 -3.72
N ALA A 196 0.61 12.87 -4.60
CA ALA A 196 1.02 12.72 -5.99
C ALA A 196 1.13 14.09 -6.69
N ALA A 197 2.20 14.30 -7.42
CA ALA A 197 2.33 15.48 -8.27
C ALA A 197 1.23 15.49 -9.37
N ASN A 198 0.89 16.69 -9.84
CA ASN A 198 0.09 16.83 -11.05
C ASN A 198 1.06 17.04 -12.21
N TYR A 199 1.24 16.02 -13.01
CA TYR A 199 2.00 16.08 -14.26
C TYR A 199 1.07 16.39 -15.41
N ALA A 200 1.52 17.23 -16.35
CA ALA A 200 0.77 17.50 -17.56
C ALA A 200 0.77 16.27 -18.46
N PHE A 201 1.90 15.57 -18.53
CA PHE A 201 2.08 14.34 -19.29
C PHE A 201 2.84 13.32 -18.44
N ASP A 202 2.31 12.11 -18.35
CA ASP A 202 2.87 11.04 -17.55
C ASP A 202 2.21 9.72 -17.99
N ILE A 203 2.97 8.84 -18.67
CA ILE A 203 2.46 7.62 -19.31
C ILE A 203 3.39 6.44 -19.00
N GLY A 204 2.88 5.37 -18.41
CA GLY A 204 3.71 4.24 -18.00
C GLY A 204 3.09 2.87 -18.25
N VAL A 205 3.93 1.83 -18.29
CA VAL A 205 3.49 0.44 -18.34
C VAL A 205 3.19 -0.05 -16.93
N THR A 206 1.93 -0.37 -16.67
CA THR A 206 1.49 -0.85 -15.35
C THR A 206 1.56 -2.36 -15.19
N VAL A 207 1.29 -3.10 -16.27
CA VAL A 207 1.20 -4.57 -16.25
C VAL A 207 1.80 -5.15 -17.52
N ILE A 208 2.48 -6.28 -17.40
CA ILE A 208 2.74 -7.21 -18.50
C ILE A 208 1.68 -8.30 -18.39
N ASP A 209 0.63 -8.21 -19.23
CA ASP A 209 -0.55 -9.07 -19.18
C ASP A 209 -0.27 -10.49 -19.70
N SER A 210 0.67 -10.61 -20.65
CA SER A 210 1.12 -11.89 -21.20
C SER A 210 2.57 -11.84 -21.66
N PRO A 211 3.25 -13.00 -21.67
CA PRO A 211 2.79 -14.31 -21.25
C PRO A 211 2.72 -14.45 -19.72
N LEU A 212 2.02 -15.47 -19.23
CA LEU A 212 2.02 -15.89 -17.84
C LEU A 212 2.86 -17.15 -17.65
N THR A 213 3.32 -17.41 -16.44
CA THR A 213 3.98 -18.67 -16.08
C THR A 213 3.12 -19.86 -16.49
N GLY A 214 3.69 -20.79 -17.24
CA GLY A 214 2.98 -21.95 -17.81
C GLY A 214 3.81 -22.67 -18.85
N THR A 215 3.16 -23.41 -19.75
CA THR A 215 3.82 -24.00 -20.90
C THR A 215 4.00 -22.94 -21.98
N LEU A 216 5.24 -22.50 -22.19
CA LEU A 216 5.57 -21.42 -23.12
C LEU A 216 6.14 -21.97 -24.45
N THR A 217 6.22 -21.13 -25.46
CA THR A 217 6.62 -21.49 -26.83
C THR A 217 7.72 -20.55 -27.36
N GLU A 218 8.18 -20.82 -28.59
CA GLU A 218 9.12 -19.95 -29.30
C GLU A 218 8.47 -18.66 -29.86
N ASN A 219 7.15 -18.49 -29.70
CA ASN A 219 6.39 -17.35 -30.25
C ASN A 219 5.38 -16.82 -29.22
N GLU A 220 5.87 -16.38 -28.07
CA GLU A 220 5.01 -15.78 -27.05
C GLU A 220 4.72 -14.31 -27.35
N ASN A 221 3.41 -13.97 -27.42
CA ASN A 221 3.00 -12.60 -27.60
C ASN A 221 3.16 -11.83 -26.28
N ILE A 222 3.91 -10.73 -26.33
CA ILE A 222 4.00 -9.80 -25.20
C ILE A 222 2.85 -8.82 -25.31
N THR A 223 2.01 -8.77 -24.27
CA THR A 223 0.91 -7.79 -24.14
C THR A 223 1.10 -7.01 -22.86
N VAL A 224 0.95 -5.70 -22.94
CA VAL A 224 1.12 -4.78 -21.81
C VAL A 224 -0.10 -3.89 -21.65
N SER A 225 -0.40 -3.53 -20.41
CA SER A 225 -1.34 -2.48 -20.06
C SER A 225 -0.56 -1.19 -19.79
N ILE A 226 -0.99 -0.11 -20.41
CA ILE A 226 -0.39 1.22 -20.34
C ILE A 226 -1.41 2.16 -19.72
N PHE A 227 -1.01 2.94 -18.73
CA PHE A 227 -1.87 3.89 -18.03
C PHE A 227 -1.35 5.31 -18.16
N ASN A 228 -2.27 6.26 -18.38
CA ASN A 228 -1.95 7.68 -18.40
C ASN A 228 -2.22 8.29 -17.02
N TYR A 229 -1.15 8.61 -16.29
CA TYR A 229 -1.16 9.27 -14.99
C TYR A 229 -1.28 10.80 -15.11
N GLY A 230 -0.99 11.36 -16.30
CA GLY A 230 -1.01 12.78 -16.60
C GLY A 230 -2.42 13.38 -16.70
N GLU A 231 -2.49 14.71 -16.72
CA GLU A 231 -3.74 15.46 -16.88
C GLU A 231 -4.20 15.56 -18.35
N ASN A 232 -3.26 15.45 -19.30
CA ASN A 232 -3.55 15.56 -20.73
C ASN A 232 -3.55 14.19 -21.40
N GLU A 233 -4.28 14.07 -22.51
CA GLU A 233 -4.20 12.88 -23.36
C GLU A 233 -2.82 12.74 -24.00
N VAL A 234 -2.35 11.49 -24.14
CA VAL A 234 -1.07 11.15 -24.76
C VAL A 234 -1.30 10.28 -25.99
N SER A 235 -0.54 10.51 -27.05
CA SER A 235 -0.55 9.71 -28.26
C SER A 235 0.82 9.73 -28.95
N ASN A 236 1.06 8.77 -29.87
CA ASN A 236 2.29 8.67 -30.64
C ASN A 236 3.57 8.59 -29.79
N PHE A 237 3.56 7.74 -28.78
CA PHE A 237 4.72 7.44 -27.93
C PHE A 237 5.28 6.05 -28.28
N GLU A 238 6.54 5.79 -27.87
CA GLU A 238 7.15 4.50 -28.04
C GLU A 238 6.81 3.59 -26.85
N VAL A 239 6.55 2.31 -27.14
CA VAL A 239 6.43 1.26 -26.15
C VAL A 239 7.44 0.17 -26.51
N SER A 240 8.17 -0.33 -25.51
CA SER A 240 9.28 -1.25 -25.71
C SER A 240 9.22 -2.41 -24.72
N TYR A 241 9.78 -3.57 -25.13
CA TYR A 241 10.08 -4.63 -24.18
C TYR A 241 11.45 -5.26 -24.44
N SER A 242 12.00 -5.91 -23.44
CA SER A 242 13.17 -6.82 -23.54
C SER A 242 12.97 -8.04 -22.65
N VAL A 243 13.63 -9.14 -22.99
CA VAL A 243 13.67 -10.36 -22.19
C VAL A 243 15.11 -10.55 -21.71
N ASP A 244 15.32 -10.80 -20.42
CA ASP A 244 16.62 -11.03 -19.76
C ASP A 244 17.68 -9.96 -20.08
N GLY A 245 17.24 -8.71 -20.27
CA GLY A 245 18.11 -7.60 -20.68
C GLY A 245 18.72 -7.76 -22.10
N GLY A 246 18.13 -8.62 -22.91
CA GLY A 246 18.54 -8.84 -24.29
C GLY A 246 18.16 -7.73 -25.26
N SER A 247 17.93 -8.08 -26.54
CA SER A 247 17.55 -7.11 -27.58
C SER A 247 16.19 -6.45 -27.25
N VAL A 248 16.14 -5.12 -27.38
CA VAL A 248 14.91 -4.37 -27.19
C VAL A 248 14.07 -4.41 -28.47
N VAL A 249 12.77 -4.69 -28.31
CA VAL A 249 11.74 -4.54 -29.35
C VAL A 249 10.98 -3.25 -29.03
N THR A 250 10.91 -2.34 -29.99
CA THR A 250 10.21 -1.05 -29.85
C THR A 250 9.18 -0.90 -30.94
N GLU A 251 7.98 -0.46 -30.55
CA GLU A 251 6.87 -0.11 -31.44
C GLU A 251 6.28 1.24 -31.04
N THR A 252 5.66 1.93 -32.00
CA THR A 252 4.94 3.19 -31.71
C THR A 252 3.47 2.89 -31.44
N TYR A 253 2.99 3.27 -30.28
CA TYR A 253 1.56 3.32 -29.99
C TYR A 253 0.95 4.58 -30.63
N THR A 254 0.07 4.40 -31.62
CA THR A 254 -0.52 5.50 -32.38
C THR A 254 -1.92 5.88 -31.93
N GLY A 255 -2.51 5.13 -30.99
CA GLY A 255 -3.77 5.47 -30.36
C GLY A 255 -3.66 6.67 -29.42
N THR A 256 -4.79 7.12 -28.91
CA THR A 256 -4.84 8.14 -27.84
C THR A 256 -5.17 7.47 -26.52
N VAL A 257 -4.50 7.85 -25.45
CA VAL A 257 -4.76 7.44 -24.08
C VAL A 257 -5.21 8.68 -23.31
N ALA A 258 -6.48 8.74 -22.95
CA ALA A 258 -7.00 9.87 -22.18
C ALA A 258 -6.43 9.87 -20.75
N SER A 259 -6.50 11.00 -20.05
CA SER A 259 -6.13 11.07 -18.63
C SER A 259 -6.88 10.00 -17.83
N THR A 260 -6.16 9.27 -16.97
CA THR A 260 -6.68 8.16 -16.14
C THR A 260 -7.23 6.95 -16.92
N GLU A 261 -6.90 6.83 -18.20
CA GLU A 261 -7.28 5.69 -19.02
C GLU A 261 -6.17 4.64 -19.05
N THR A 262 -6.59 3.36 -19.07
CA THR A 262 -5.71 2.22 -19.35
C THR A 262 -6.01 1.70 -20.75
N VAL A 263 -4.97 1.46 -21.54
CA VAL A 263 -5.06 0.80 -22.83
C VAL A 263 -4.14 -0.41 -22.88
N GLN A 264 -4.44 -1.38 -23.74
CA GLN A 264 -3.55 -2.52 -23.98
C GLN A 264 -2.82 -2.37 -25.31
N HIS A 265 -1.55 -2.81 -25.31
CA HIS A 265 -0.74 -2.96 -26.50
C HIS A 265 -0.18 -4.37 -26.57
N THR A 266 -0.38 -5.05 -27.71
CA THR A 266 0.23 -6.35 -27.99
C THR A 266 1.31 -6.15 -29.06
N PHE A 267 2.55 -6.50 -28.73
CA PHE A 267 3.66 -6.38 -29.66
C PHE A 267 3.50 -7.32 -30.85
N SER A 268 3.83 -6.84 -32.04
CA SER A 268 3.80 -7.63 -33.29
C SER A 268 4.96 -8.62 -33.39
N THR A 269 6.06 -8.35 -32.67
CA THR A 269 7.22 -9.23 -32.58
C THR A 269 7.10 -10.09 -31.33
N PRO A 270 6.98 -11.42 -31.43
CA PRO A 270 6.91 -12.32 -30.27
C PRO A 270 8.30 -12.56 -29.67
N ALA A 271 8.31 -13.11 -28.45
CA ALA A 271 9.52 -13.56 -27.77
C ALA A 271 9.64 -15.08 -27.77
N ASP A 272 10.87 -15.60 -27.90
CA ASP A 272 11.17 -17.03 -27.73
C ASP A 272 11.36 -17.32 -26.22
N MET A 273 10.46 -18.14 -25.68
CA MET A 273 10.47 -18.59 -24.27
C MET A 273 10.34 -20.12 -24.19
N SER A 274 10.87 -20.84 -25.19
CA SER A 274 10.65 -22.26 -25.36
C SER A 274 11.52 -23.15 -24.47
N GLU A 275 12.52 -22.61 -23.75
CA GLU A 275 13.40 -23.40 -22.90
C GLU A 275 12.73 -23.81 -21.62
N VAL A 276 12.41 -25.10 -21.48
CA VAL A 276 11.66 -25.65 -20.32
C VAL A 276 12.46 -25.52 -19.03
N GLY A 277 11.76 -25.08 -17.96
CA GLY A 277 12.36 -24.88 -16.64
C GLY A 277 13.10 -23.55 -16.50
N THR A 278 13.12 -22.72 -17.54
CA THR A 278 13.76 -21.41 -17.53
C THR A 278 12.77 -20.35 -17.05
N THR A 279 13.24 -19.45 -16.19
CA THR A 279 12.53 -18.22 -15.81
C THR A 279 13.08 -17.07 -16.63
N TYR A 280 12.20 -16.38 -17.32
CA TYR A 280 12.48 -15.22 -18.16
C TYR A 280 12.04 -13.95 -17.44
N SER A 281 12.93 -12.96 -17.38
CA SER A 281 12.60 -11.64 -16.82
C SER A 281 12.21 -10.70 -17.97
N ILE A 282 10.94 -10.35 -18.04
CA ILE A 282 10.40 -9.46 -19.08
C ILE A 282 10.32 -8.05 -18.48
N THR A 283 11.00 -7.09 -19.13
CA THR A 283 10.86 -5.67 -18.80
C THR A 283 10.17 -4.97 -19.96
N ALA A 284 9.11 -4.21 -19.67
CA ALA A 284 8.42 -3.36 -20.64
C ALA A 284 8.36 -1.92 -20.14
N TYR A 285 8.42 -0.95 -21.05
CA TYR A 285 8.45 0.46 -20.72
C TYR A 285 7.93 1.35 -21.84
N THR A 286 7.45 2.53 -21.47
CA THR A 286 7.10 3.63 -22.37
C THR A 286 8.28 4.58 -22.58
N THR A 287 8.27 5.31 -23.68
CA THR A 287 9.17 6.44 -23.93
C THR A 287 8.38 7.55 -24.60
N PHE A 288 8.20 8.65 -23.87
CA PHE A 288 7.51 9.84 -24.37
C PHE A 288 8.34 11.09 -23.99
N ALA A 289 8.64 11.94 -24.97
CA ALA A 289 9.60 13.03 -24.77
C ALA A 289 9.12 14.13 -23.80
N GLU A 290 7.81 14.22 -23.59
CA GLU A 290 7.17 15.20 -22.69
C GLU A 290 6.78 14.57 -21.35
N ASP A 291 7.15 13.31 -21.09
CA ASP A 291 6.92 12.65 -19.83
C ASP A 291 7.62 13.35 -18.68
N GLU A 292 6.91 13.59 -17.58
CA GLU A 292 7.40 14.34 -16.42
C GLU A 292 7.74 13.44 -15.23
N ASP A 293 7.43 12.10 -15.31
CA ASP A 293 7.72 11.13 -14.26
C ASP A 293 8.24 9.79 -14.80
N ALA A 294 9.52 9.72 -15.04
CA ALA A 294 10.17 8.51 -15.54
C ALA A 294 10.25 7.34 -14.53
N GLU A 295 9.82 7.52 -13.29
CA GLU A 295 9.89 6.48 -12.26
C GLU A 295 8.81 5.39 -12.46
N ASN A 296 7.71 5.73 -13.14
CA ASN A 296 6.59 4.83 -13.38
C ASN A 296 6.53 4.27 -14.81
N ASP A 297 7.47 4.66 -15.70
CA ASP A 297 7.50 4.26 -17.11
C ASP A 297 7.56 2.76 -17.31
N SER A 298 8.20 1.99 -16.42
CA SER A 298 8.59 0.61 -16.63
C SER A 298 8.03 -0.37 -15.60
N THR A 299 7.75 -1.58 -16.09
CA THR A 299 7.37 -2.73 -15.26
C THR A 299 8.19 -3.96 -15.65
N THR A 300 8.54 -4.79 -14.67
CA THR A 300 9.24 -6.05 -14.88
C THR A 300 8.46 -7.20 -14.24
N VAL A 301 8.38 -8.33 -14.95
CA VAL A 301 7.77 -9.56 -14.43
C VAL A 301 8.65 -10.76 -14.77
N ASP A 302 8.71 -11.72 -13.86
CA ASP A 302 9.35 -13.01 -14.07
C ASP A 302 8.31 -14.06 -14.48
N VAL A 303 8.54 -14.72 -15.61
CA VAL A 303 7.66 -15.73 -16.19
C VAL A 303 8.44 -17.02 -16.38
N THR A 304 7.93 -18.13 -15.84
CA THR A 304 8.62 -19.43 -15.90
C THR A 304 7.95 -20.37 -16.90
N HIS A 305 8.75 -20.95 -17.79
CA HIS A 305 8.30 -22.07 -18.61
C HIS A 305 8.27 -23.35 -17.77
N LEU A 306 7.09 -23.76 -17.34
CA LEU A 306 6.90 -24.93 -16.50
C LEU A 306 7.17 -26.23 -17.29
N ASN A 307 7.73 -27.23 -16.60
CA ASN A 307 7.85 -28.57 -17.17
C ASN A 307 6.46 -29.24 -17.19
N PRO A 308 5.91 -29.56 -18.38
CA PRO A 308 4.53 -30.05 -18.48
C PRO A 308 4.28 -31.42 -17.81
N ASN A 309 5.33 -32.09 -17.37
CA ASN A 309 5.27 -33.40 -16.72
C ASN A 309 6.11 -33.41 -15.44
N ASP A 310 5.92 -32.45 -14.56
CA ASP A 310 6.62 -32.37 -13.29
C ASP A 310 5.70 -32.78 -12.13
N ILE A 311 5.97 -33.95 -11.56
CA ILE A 311 5.25 -34.49 -10.41
C ILE A 311 6.25 -34.89 -9.31
N GLY A 312 6.03 -34.44 -8.11
CA GLY A 312 6.91 -34.72 -6.97
C GLY A 312 6.14 -34.92 -5.66
N ILE A 313 6.87 -35.43 -4.65
CA ILE A 313 6.40 -35.50 -3.28
C ILE A 313 6.75 -34.17 -2.60
N SER A 314 5.75 -33.38 -2.22
CA SER A 314 5.91 -32.11 -1.54
C SER A 314 5.99 -32.24 -0.02
N GLU A 315 5.43 -33.29 0.55
CA GLU A 315 5.39 -33.50 2.00
C GLU A 315 5.28 -34.98 2.35
N ILE A 316 5.90 -35.38 3.46
CA ILE A 316 5.65 -36.66 4.14
C ILE A 316 4.78 -36.35 5.36
N ILE A 317 3.48 -36.68 5.29
CA ILE A 317 2.51 -36.40 6.35
C ILE A 317 2.67 -37.35 7.53
N SER A 318 2.98 -38.62 7.26
CA SER A 318 3.22 -39.66 8.28
C SER A 318 4.29 -40.66 7.82
N PRO A 319 5.01 -41.30 8.76
CA PRO A 319 4.91 -41.10 10.21
C PRO A 319 5.58 -39.80 10.68
N THR A 320 5.01 -39.17 11.69
CA THR A 320 5.67 -38.07 12.42
C THR A 320 6.62 -38.64 13.47
N SER A 321 7.67 -37.88 13.85
CA SER A 321 8.59 -38.28 14.91
C SER A 321 7.83 -38.52 16.22
N GLY A 322 8.12 -39.66 16.89
CA GLY A 322 7.47 -40.05 18.14
C GLY A 322 8.10 -41.25 18.80
N GLU A 323 7.81 -41.49 20.08
CA GLU A 323 8.36 -42.60 20.88
C GLU A 323 7.63 -43.93 20.63
N LEU A 324 6.50 -43.92 19.93
CA LEU A 324 5.60 -45.09 19.75
C LEU A 324 5.59 -45.58 18.28
N LEU A 325 6.63 -45.33 17.53
CA LEU A 325 6.71 -45.85 16.16
C LEU A 325 6.83 -47.38 16.20
N SER A 326 6.08 -48.06 15.33
CA SER A 326 6.06 -49.50 15.19
C SER A 326 7.06 -50.02 14.15
N ALA A 327 7.17 -51.35 14.04
CA ALA A 327 8.03 -51.94 13.00
C ALA A 327 7.40 -51.82 11.59
N THR A 328 6.14 -51.38 11.48
CA THR A 328 5.40 -51.24 10.23
C THR A 328 4.52 -49.99 10.28
N GLU A 329 5.11 -48.83 9.90
CA GLU A 329 4.37 -47.59 9.79
C GLU A 329 3.83 -47.38 8.36
N ALA A 330 2.60 -46.83 8.30
CA ALA A 330 2.06 -46.38 7.04
C ALA A 330 2.69 -45.02 6.67
N VAL A 331 3.30 -44.95 5.50
CA VAL A 331 3.82 -43.68 4.97
C VAL A 331 2.73 -43.02 4.13
N THR A 332 2.35 -41.83 4.54
CA THR A 332 1.43 -40.97 3.78
C THR A 332 2.20 -39.75 3.27
N VAL A 333 2.03 -39.45 1.99
CA VAL A 333 2.70 -38.34 1.33
C VAL A 333 1.70 -37.46 0.60
N THR A 334 2.02 -36.18 0.49
CA THR A 334 1.38 -35.27 -0.47
C THR A 334 2.12 -35.34 -1.77
N VAL A 335 1.41 -35.61 -2.87
CA VAL A 335 1.95 -35.58 -4.23
C VAL A 335 1.44 -34.31 -4.89
N THR A 336 2.34 -33.49 -5.40
CA THR A 336 2.04 -32.23 -6.08
C THR A 336 2.46 -32.31 -7.54
N ASN A 337 1.62 -31.85 -8.44
CA ASN A 337 1.97 -31.60 -9.82
C ASN A 337 2.50 -30.17 -9.91
N TYR A 338 3.75 -30.00 -10.36
CA TYR A 338 4.44 -28.72 -10.54
C TYR A 338 4.47 -28.27 -12.01
N GLY A 339 3.94 -29.10 -12.91
CA GLY A 339 3.84 -28.82 -14.33
C GLY A 339 2.48 -28.29 -14.78
#